data_42747aa1fb1f33ca4ee13c931465de1f
#
_entry.id   42747aa1fb1f33ca4ee13c931465de1f
#
_cell.length_a   1.000
_cell.length_b   1.000
_cell.length_c   1.000
_cell.angle_alpha   90.00
_cell.angle_beta   90.00
_cell.angle_gamma   90.00
#
_symmetry.space_group_name_H-M   'P 1'
#
loop_
_entity.id
_entity.type
_entity.pdbx_description
1 polymer ?
#
loop_
_entity_poly.entity_id
_entity_poly.type
_entity_poly.pdbx_seq_one_letter_code
_entity_poly.pdbx_strand_id
1 'polypeptide(L)'
;TQTENLEVRLDLPSKEGLTIRSQISILYHVKPEMAAEIMKNIGDGYENTVILSVFRSTAADVTARYMAKDMHTGQRAVIESEIASQMRKMLSTRGFDIEAVLLKSIQLPDGLSAAIQQKLEAEQQAQQMEFVLQREKQEAERKKIEAEGLRQAQIIISEGLNDFFIRWKSLEVFKELSKSPGTKVIVTDGKTPLLIGGEETKKQ
;
A
#
# COMPACT_ATOMS: atom_id res chain seq x y z
N THR A 1 21.57 -17.00 -35.16
CA THR A 1 20.88 -17.69 -34.04
C THR A 1 19.69 -16.86 -33.66
N GLN A 2 18.50 -17.44 -33.78
CA GLN A 2 17.26 -16.79 -33.40
C GLN A 2 16.85 -17.30 -32.01
N THR A 3 16.46 -16.41 -31.10
CA THR A 3 15.89 -16.81 -29.80
C THR A 3 14.52 -17.45 -30.03
N GLU A 4 14.31 -18.59 -29.46
CA GLU A 4 13.06 -19.34 -29.49
C GLU A 4 12.37 -19.22 -28.13
N ASN A 5 11.02 -19.34 -28.14
CA ASN A 5 10.21 -19.25 -26.94
C ASN A 5 9.34 -20.50 -26.80
N LEU A 6 9.60 -21.27 -25.77
CA LEU A 6 8.81 -22.44 -25.40
C LEU A 6 7.86 -22.09 -24.24
N GLU A 7 6.56 -22.08 -24.50
CA GLU A 7 5.54 -21.90 -23.47
C GLU A 7 4.97 -23.23 -22.98
N VAL A 8 4.97 -23.39 -21.66
CA VAL A 8 4.55 -24.64 -21.02
C VAL A 8 3.65 -24.36 -19.83
N ARG A 9 2.62 -25.18 -19.68
CA ARG A 9 1.81 -25.24 -18.44
C ARG A 9 2.26 -26.43 -17.63
N LEU A 10 2.64 -26.20 -16.38
CA LEU A 10 3.09 -27.22 -15.47
C LEU A 10 2.45 -27.07 -14.09
N ASP A 11 2.28 -28.22 -13.47
CA ASP A 11 1.95 -28.32 -12.06
C ASP A 11 3.26 -28.45 -11.27
N LEU A 12 3.55 -27.45 -10.45
CA LEU A 12 4.78 -27.33 -9.66
C LEU A 12 4.50 -27.60 -8.17
N PRO A 13 5.33 -28.42 -7.52
CA PRO A 13 5.22 -28.63 -6.09
C PRO A 13 5.73 -27.41 -5.30
N SER A 14 5.10 -27.08 -4.19
CA SER A 14 5.64 -26.13 -3.21
C SER A 14 6.24 -26.86 -2.01
N LYS A 15 6.97 -26.13 -1.17
CA LYS A 15 7.55 -26.63 0.09
C LYS A 15 6.50 -27.20 1.04
N GLU A 16 5.28 -26.68 1.00
CA GLU A 16 4.16 -27.13 1.82
C GLU A 16 3.44 -28.38 1.26
N GLY A 17 3.90 -28.90 0.12
CA GLY A 17 3.27 -30.03 -0.56
C GLY A 17 2.04 -29.67 -1.38
N LEU A 18 1.83 -28.38 -1.67
CA LEU A 18 0.75 -27.91 -2.52
C LEU A 18 1.17 -27.97 -4.00
N THR A 19 0.23 -28.32 -4.86
CA THR A 19 0.40 -28.29 -6.31
C THR A 19 -0.04 -26.92 -6.85
N ILE A 20 0.87 -26.22 -7.50
CA ILE A 20 0.67 -24.89 -8.05
C ILE A 20 0.67 -24.98 -9.56
N ARG A 21 -0.43 -24.56 -10.17
CA ARG A 21 -0.53 -24.52 -11.62
C ARG A 21 0.13 -23.25 -12.16
N SER A 22 1.16 -23.42 -13.01
CA SER A 22 1.96 -22.31 -13.54
C SER A 22 2.06 -22.36 -15.06
N GLN A 23 1.99 -21.19 -15.69
CA GLN A 23 2.37 -21.01 -17.09
C GLN A 23 3.74 -20.35 -17.15
N ILE A 24 4.66 -20.96 -17.87
CA ILE A 24 6.07 -20.60 -17.90
C ILE A 24 6.52 -20.44 -19.33
N SER A 25 7.37 -19.46 -19.58
CA SER A 25 8.03 -19.21 -20.86
C SER A 25 9.53 -19.41 -20.69
N ILE A 26 10.10 -20.20 -21.55
CA ILE A 26 11.54 -20.46 -21.59
C ILE A 26 12.09 -19.82 -22.86
N LEU A 27 12.99 -18.86 -22.69
CA LEU A 27 13.71 -18.24 -23.80
C LEU A 27 15.07 -18.92 -23.95
N TYR A 28 15.32 -19.45 -25.10
CA TYR A 28 16.56 -20.19 -25.38
C TYR A 28 16.98 -20.02 -26.84
N HIS A 29 18.21 -20.39 -27.14
CA HIS A 29 18.68 -20.58 -28.50
C HIS A 29 19.59 -21.79 -28.62
N VAL A 30 19.66 -22.37 -29.82
CA VAL A 30 20.54 -23.47 -30.15
C VAL A 30 21.91 -22.90 -30.59
N LYS A 31 23.00 -23.43 -30.03
CA LYS A 31 24.34 -23.03 -30.44
C LYS A 31 24.60 -23.48 -31.88
N PRO A 32 25.05 -22.60 -32.78
CA PRO A 32 25.22 -22.92 -34.19
C PRO A 32 26.13 -24.13 -34.44
N GLU A 33 27.18 -24.25 -33.63
CA GLU A 33 28.18 -25.33 -33.73
C GLU A 33 27.58 -26.71 -33.43
N MET A 34 26.55 -26.77 -32.60
CA MET A 34 25.90 -28.00 -32.14
C MET A 34 24.61 -28.34 -32.90
N ALA A 35 24.11 -27.43 -33.72
CA ALA A 35 22.80 -27.57 -34.37
C ALA A 35 22.69 -28.83 -35.23
N ALA A 36 23.73 -29.12 -36.03
CA ALA A 36 23.76 -30.32 -36.88
C ALA A 36 23.78 -31.61 -36.06
N GLU A 37 24.49 -31.62 -34.93
CA GLU A 37 24.56 -32.76 -34.02
C GLU A 37 23.26 -33.02 -33.28
N ILE A 38 22.59 -31.94 -32.82
CA ILE A 38 21.28 -32.00 -32.18
C ILE A 38 20.25 -32.59 -33.16
N MET A 39 20.21 -32.09 -34.39
CA MET A 39 19.29 -32.60 -35.42
C MET A 39 19.53 -34.07 -35.76
N LYS A 40 20.80 -34.49 -35.79
CA LYS A 40 21.17 -35.89 -36.08
C LYS A 40 20.84 -36.86 -34.94
N ASN A 41 21.12 -36.45 -33.69
CA ASN A 41 21.02 -37.33 -32.52
C ASN A 41 19.66 -37.29 -31.84
N ILE A 42 18.95 -36.17 -31.90
CA ILE A 42 17.69 -35.93 -31.18
C ILE A 42 16.53 -35.68 -32.15
N GLY A 43 16.78 -34.99 -33.29
CA GLY A 43 15.77 -34.61 -34.28
C GLY A 43 14.99 -33.34 -33.88
N ASP A 44 13.90 -33.05 -34.62
CA ASP A 44 13.06 -31.85 -34.44
C ASP A 44 12.36 -31.77 -33.08
N GLY A 45 12.23 -32.89 -32.35
CA GLY A 45 11.56 -32.97 -31.06
C GLY A 45 12.41 -32.59 -29.86
N TYR A 46 13.58 -31.95 -30.04
CA TYR A 46 14.51 -31.59 -28.96
C TYR A 46 13.89 -30.72 -27.86
N GLU A 47 12.94 -29.87 -28.20
CA GLU A 47 12.21 -29.04 -27.23
C GLU A 47 11.52 -29.91 -26.17
N ASN A 48 10.72 -30.86 -26.61
CA ASN A 48 9.94 -31.72 -25.73
C ASN A 48 10.81 -32.79 -25.03
N THR A 49 11.78 -33.34 -25.76
CA THR A 49 12.59 -34.45 -25.28
C THR A 49 13.67 -34.00 -24.33
N VAL A 50 14.32 -32.88 -24.60
CA VAL A 50 15.50 -32.43 -23.84
C VAL A 50 15.14 -31.20 -22.97
N ILE A 51 14.72 -30.10 -23.59
CA ILE A 51 14.51 -28.81 -22.87
C ILE A 51 13.41 -28.97 -21.86
N LEU A 52 12.24 -29.46 -22.25
CA LEU A 52 11.08 -29.61 -21.38
C LEU A 52 11.31 -30.63 -20.26
N SER A 53 12.01 -31.72 -20.54
CA SER A 53 12.32 -32.75 -19.53
C SER A 53 13.26 -32.21 -18.45
N VAL A 54 14.32 -31.48 -18.83
CA VAL A 54 15.25 -30.84 -17.90
C VAL A 54 14.52 -29.73 -17.13
N PHE A 55 13.70 -28.96 -17.83
CA PHE A 55 12.94 -27.90 -17.20
C PHE A 55 11.97 -28.41 -16.13
N ARG A 56 11.19 -29.46 -16.42
CA ARG A 56 10.26 -30.05 -15.44
C ARG A 56 10.97 -30.50 -14.17
N SER A 57 12.10 -31.19 -14.31
CA SER A 57 12.88 -31.62 -13.15
C SER A 57 13.43 -30.44 -12.37
N THR A 58 14.09 -29.52 -13.05
CA THR A 58 14.72 -28.36 -12.42
C THR A 58 13.68 -27.43 -11.74
N ALA A 59 12.56 -27.17 -12.42
CA ALA A 59 11.50 -26.34 -11.87
C ALA A 59 10.91 -26.98 -10.62
N ALA A 60 10.62 -28.28 -10.63
CA ALA A 60 10.11 -28.99 -9.46
C ALA A 60 11.09 -28.95 -8.28
N ASP A 61 12.39 -29.18 -8.55
CA ASP A 61 13.44 -29.16 -7.52
C ASP A 61 13.63 -27.77 -6.89
N VAL A 62 13.54 -26.74 -7.69
CA VAL A 62 13.65 -25.35 -7.18
C VAL A 62 12.39 -24.97 -6.41
N THR A 63 11.21 -25.17 -7.02
CA THR A 63 9.95 -24.71 -6.41
C THR A 63 9.60 -25.44 -5.12
N ALA A 64 10.02 -26.70 -4.96
CA ALA A 64 9.85 -27.46 -3.72
C ALA A 64 10.57 -26.84 -2.50
N ARG A 65 11.46 -25.87 -2.69
CA ARG A 65 12.14 -25.15 -1.60
C ARG A 65 11.40 -23.89 -1.16
N TYR A 66 10.45 -23.40 -1.96
CA TYR A 66 9.71 -22.17 -1.73
C TYR A 66 8.26 -22.42 -1.33
N MET A 67 7.73 -21.56 -0.49
CA MET A 67 6.31 -21.60 -0.16
C MET A 67 5.46 -21.09 -1.34
N ALA A 68 4.24 -21.59 -1.45
CA ALA A 68 3.32 -21.19 -2.52
C ALA A 68 3.09 -19.67 -2.57
N LYS A 69 2.97 -19.00 -1.41
CA LYS A 69 2.85 -17.55 -1.30
C LYS A 69 4.06 -16.80 -1.85
N ASP A 70 5.28 -17.30 -1.61
CA ASP A 70 6.53 -16.65 -2.01
C ASP A 70 6.72 -16.72 -3.53
N MET A 71 6.21 -17.77 -4.17
CA MET A 71 6.19 -17.92 -5.63
C MET A 71 5.28 -16.88 -6.30
N HIS A 72 4.21 -16.47 -5.62
CA HIS A 72 3.26 -15.48 -6.13
C HIS A 72 3.72 -14.03 -5.90
N THR A 73 4.57 -13.77 -4.91
CA THR A 73 4.97 -12.44 -4.46
C THR A 73 6.45 -12.11 -4.77
N GLY A 74 7.19 -11.65 -3.78
CA GLY A 74 8.52 -11.05 -3.94
C GLY A 74 9.66 -12.00 -4.34
N GLN A 75 9.50 -13.32 -4.22
CA GLN A 75 10.57 -14.29 -4.51
C GLN A 75 10.57 -14.79 -5.96
N ARG A 76 9.62 -14.36 -6.76
CA ARG A 76 9.43 -14.84 -8.15
C ARG A 76 10.69 -14.69 -9.01
N ALA A 77 11.31 -13.50 -9.00
CA ALA A 77 12.52 -13.24 -9.78
C ALA A 77 13.72 -14.10 -9.35
N VAL A 78 13.81 -14.42 -8.05
CA VAL A 78 14.85 -15.31 -7.51
C VAL A 78 14.64 -16.73 -8.03
N ILE A 79 13.40 -17.22 -7.99
CA ILE A 79 13.03 -18.57 -8.48
C ILE A 79 13.30 -18.68 -9.98
N GLU A 80 12.89 -17.69 -10.79
CA GLU A 80 13.16 -17.63 -12.23
C GLU A 80 14.66 -17.70 -12.52
N SER A 81 15.47 -16.93 -11.79
CA SER A 81 16.92 -16.90 -11.92
C SER A 81 17.58 -18.22 -11.51
N GLU A 82 17.10 -18.84 -10.44
CA GLU A 82 17.64 -20.14 -9.96
C GLU A 82 17.33 -21.26 -10.95
N ILE A 83 16.10 -21.34 -11.47
CA ILE A 83 15.72 -22.30 -12.51
C ILE A 83 16.58 -22.09 -13.76
N ALA A 84 16.68 -20.85 -14.25
CA ALA A 84 17.50 -20.54 -15.43
C ALA A 84 18.97 -20.94 -15.24
N SER A 85 19.56 -20.68 -14.06
CA SER A 85 20.93 -21.02 -13.74
C SER A 85 21.17 -22.54 -13.74
N GLN A 86 20.26 -23.32 -13.15
CA GLN A 86 20.37 -24.78 -13.13
C GLN A 86 20.18 -25.37 -14.54
N MET A 87 19.20 -24.86 -15.30
CA MET A 87 19.01 -25.27 -16.68
C MET A 87 20.24 -24.98 -17.55
N ARG A 88 20.88 -23.81 -17.43
CA ARG A 88 22.11 -23.47 -18.16
C ARG A 88 23.20 -24.47 -17.88
N LYS A 89 23.42 -24.88 -16.63
CA LYS A 89 24.43 -25.87 -16.25
C LYS A 89 24.20 -27.22 -16.93
N MET A 90 22.95 -27.65 -17.07
CA MET A 90 22.59 -28.95 -17.64
C MET A 90 22.53 -28.96 -19.17
N LEU A 91 22.14 -27.84 -19.77
CA LEU A 91 21.83 -27.76 -21.20
C LEU A 91 22.94 -27.13 -22.03
N SER A 92 23.86 -26.33 -21.44
CA SER A 92 24.95 -25.68 -22.17
C SER A 92 25.91 -26.69 -22.83
N THR A 93 26.15 -27.82 -22.18
CA THR A 93 26.98 -28.91 -22.71
C THR A 93 26.29 -29.71 -23.82
N ARG A 94 24.96 -29.58 -23.92
CA ARG A 94 24.12 -30.23 -24.94
C ARG A 94 23.81 -29.32 -26.13
N GLY A 95 24.40 -28.12 -26.16
CA GLY A 95 24.27 -27.20 -27.29
C GLY A 95 23.09 -26.23 -27.17
N PHE A 96 22.42 -26.15 -26.01
CA PHE A 96 21.34 -25.18 -25.76
C PHE A 96 21.82 -24.09 -24.80
N ASP A 97 21.52 -22.85 -25.13
CA ASP A 97 21.77 -21.71 -24.23
C ASP A 97 20.44 -21.12 -23.77
N ILE A 98 20.25 -21.09 -22.45
CA ILE A 98 19.03 -20.59 -21.82
C ILE A 98 19.22 -19.13 -21.45
N GLU A 99 18.48 -18.27 -22.12
CA GLU A 99 18.53 -16.81 -21.88
C GLU A 99 17.77 -16.45 -20.62
N ALA A 100 16.49 -16.86 -20.54
CA ALA A 100 15.62 -16.57 -19.41
C ALA A 100 14.55 -17.65 -19.20
N VAL A 101 14.10 -17.76 -17.97
CA VAL A 101 12.89 -18.49 -17.58
C VAL A 101 11.96 -17.51 -16.91
N LEU A 102 10.71 -17.40 -17.40
CA LEU A 102 9.71 -16.44 -16.97
C LEU A 102 8.46 -17.16 -16.49
N LEU A 103 8.10 -16.98 -15.23
CA LEU A 103 6.84 -17.46 -14.66
C LEU A 103 5.72 -16.49 -15.07
N LYS A 104 4.87 -16.82 -16.05
CA LYS A 104 3.83 -15.90 -16.56
C LYS A 104 2.62 -15.80 -15.63
N SER A 105 2.05 -16.94 -15.26
CA SER A 105 0.93 -16.98 -14.33
C SER A 105 1.13 -18.07 -13.28
N ILE A 106 0.69 -17.78 -12.07
CA ILE A 106 0.73 -18.69 -10.94
C ILE A 106 -0.68 -18.75 -10.38
N GLN A 107 -1.31 -19.92 -10.46
CA GLN A 107 -2.63 -20.17 -9.91
C GLN A 107 -2.48 -20.97 -8.62
N LEU A 108 -2.79 -20.31 -7.52
CA LEU A 108 -2.83 -20.94 -6.20
C LEU A 108 -4.13 -21.75 -6.06
N PRO A 109 -4.13 -22.84 -5.28
CA PRO A 109 -5.38 -23.49 -4.88
C PRO A 109 -6.36 -22.51 -4.22
N ASP A 110 -7.64 -22.63 -4.53
CA ASP A 110 -8.68 -21.64 -4.12
C ASP A 110 -8.70 -21.40 -2.60
N GLY A 111 -8.56 -22.44 -1.80
CA GLY A 111 -8.53 -22.33 -0.33
C GLY A 111 -7.33 -21.53 0.19
N LEU A 112 -6.16 -21.68 -0.44
CA LEU A 112 -4.95 -20.94 -0.06
C LEU A 112 -5.04 -19.48 -0.51
N SER A 113 -5.57 -19.23 -1.70
CA SER A 113 -5.78 -17.88 -2.23
C SER A 113 -6.69 -17.07 -1.29
N ALA A 114 -7.81 -17.67 -0.87
CA ALA A 114 -8.74 -17.03 0.07
C ALA A 114 -8.10 -16.76 1.44
N ALA A 115 -7.33 -17.70 1.98
CA ALA A 115 -6.63 -17.52 3.26
C ALA A 115 -5.56 -16.41 3.21
N ILE A 116 -4.80 -16.32 2.12
CA ILE A 116 -3.82 -15.25 1.91
C ILE A 116 -4.53 -13.91 1.81
N GLN A 117 -5.63 -13.83 1.05
CA GLN A 117 -6.41 -12.61 0.92
C GLN A 117 -6.98 -12.13 2.25
N GLN A 118 -7.60 -13.03 3.03
CA GLN A 118 -8.10 -12.70 4.37
C GLN A 118 -6.99 -12.20 5.31
N LYS A 119 -5.81 -12.83 5.25
CA LYS A 119 -4.66 -12.37 6.03
C LYS A 119 -4.21 -10.98 5.63
N LEU A 120 -4.09 -10.70 4.33
CA LEU A 120 -3.73 -9.39 3.83
C LEU A 120 -4.75 -8.31 4.21
N GLU A 121 -6.04 -8.63 4.11
CA GLU A 121 -7.12 -7.74 4.55
C GLU A 121 -7.03 -7.44 6.06
N ALA A 122 -6.79 -8.46 6.88
CA ALA A 122 -6.60 -8.26 8.32
C ALA A 122 -5.36 -7.43 8.65
N GLU A 123 -4.24 -7.65 7.97
CA GLU A 123 -3.02 -6.85 8.12
C GLU A 123 -3.25 -5.38 7.70
N GLN A 124 -3.96 -5.14 6.59
CA GLN A 124 -4.32 -3.80 6.15
C GLN A 124 -5.25 -3.10 7.14
N GLN A 125 -6.24 -3.80 7.69
CA GLN A 125 -7.13 -3.26 8.71
C GLN A 125 -6.38 -2.91 10.01
N ALA A 126 -5.43 -3.77 10.43
CA ALA A 126 -4.60 -3.49 11.58
C ALA A 126 -3.72 -2.24 11.38
N GLN A 127 -3.10 -2.11 10.21
CA GLN A 127 -2.32 -0.91 9.86
C GLN A 127 -3.20 0.36 9.81
N GLN A 128 -4.38 0.26 9.22
CA GLN A 128 -5.35 1.37 9.19
C GLN A 128 -5.74 1.81 10.60
N MET A 129 -6.01 0.84 11.49
CA MET A 129 -6.35 1.13 12.89
C MET A 129 -5.20 1.80 13.64
N GLU A 130 -3.96 1.40 13.37
CA GLU A 130 -2.77 2.04 13.95
C GLU A 130 -2.65 3.50 13.54
N PHE A 131 -2.86 3.83 12.25
CA PHE A 131 -2.91 5.21 11.77
C PHE A 131 -4.05 6.02 12.41
N VAL A 132 -5.24 5.43 12.56
CA VAL A 132 -6.37 6.08 13.23
C VAL A 132 -6.01 6.39 14.69
N LEU A 133 -5.48 5.41 15.42
CA LEU A 133 -5.06 5.62 16.81
C LEU A 133 -3.97 6.68 16.95
N GLN A 134 -3.02 6.72 16.03
CA GLN A 134 -1.98 7.74 16.02
C GLN A 134 -2.57 9.14 15.79
N ARG A 135 -3.50 9.26 14.84
CA ARG A 135 -4.21 10.52 14.57
C ARG A 135 -5.02 10.97 15.77
N GLU A 136 -5.78 10.08 16.39
CA GLU A 136 -6.58 10.40 17.58
C GLU A 136 -5.70 10.84 18.78
N LYS A 137 -4.54 10.20 18.97
CA LYS A 137 -3.57 10.64 19.99
C LYS A 137 -3.05 12.06 19.71
N GLN A 138 -2.69 12.34 18.45
CA GLN A 138 -2.23 13.68 18.06
C GLN A 138 -3.33 14.73 18.23
N GLU A 139 -4.58 14.40 17.91
CA GLU A 139 -5.72 15.30 18.08
C GLU A 139 -6.00 15.55 19.57
N ALA A 140 -5.95 14.52 20.40
CA ALA A 140 -6.09 14.67 21.85
C ALA A 140 -4.99 15.56 22.45
N GLU A 141 -3.74 15.39 22.03
CA GLU A 141 -2.64 16.24 22.48
C GLU A 141 -2.79 17.68 21.98
N ARG A 142 -3.21 17.87 20.72
CA ARG A 142 -3.52 19.21 20.20
C ARG A 142 -4.60 19.92 21.03
N LYS A 143 -5.72 19.21 21.32
CA LYS A 143 -6.81 19.76 22.15
C LYS A 143 -6.34 20.11 23.57
N LYS A 144 -5.44 19.29 24.13
CA LYS A 144 -4.86 19.55 25.45
C LYS A 144 -3.98 20.81 25.46
N ILE A 145 -3.12 20.96 24.43
CA ILE A 145 -2.27 22.15 24.27
C ILE A 145 -3.14 23.41 24.06
N GLU A 146 -4.19 23.30 23.24
CA GLU A 146 -5.14 24.39 23.00
C GLU A 146 -5.88 24.83 24.29
N ALA A 147 -6.37 23.85 25.06
CA ALA A 147 -7.03 24.11 26.35
C ALA A 147 -6.08 24.74 27.38
N GLU A 148 -4.82 24.28 27.43
CA GLU A 148 -3.80 24.85 28.30
C GLU A 148 -3.44 26.28 27.87
N GLY A 149 -3.32 26.53 26.55
CA GLY A 149 -3.11 27.89 26.02
C GLY A 149 -4.26 28.81 26.34
N LEU A 150 -5.51 28.33 26.23
CA LEU A 150 -6.70 29.12 26.62
C LEU A 150 -6.71 29.39 28.11
N ARG A 151 -6.37 28.42 28.96
CA ARG A 151 -6.26 28.60 30.40
C ARG A 151 -5.23 29.68 30.77
N GLN A 152 -4.03 29.60 30.14
CA GLN A 152 -2.99 30.61 30.38
C GLN A 152 -3.40 32.00 29.92
N ALA A 153 -4.06 32.11 28.74
CA ALA A 153 -4.58 33.37 28.24
C ALA A 153 -5.62 33.96 29.20
N GLN A 154 -6.52 33.13 29.74
CA GLN A 154 -7.50 33.58 30.74
C GLN A 154 -6.86 34.11 32.06
N ILE A 155 -5.79 33.43 32.51
CA ILE A 155 -5.05 33.89 33.71
C ILE A 155 -4.43 35.27 33.44
N ILE A 156 -3.72 35.43 32.32
CA ILE A 156 -3.11 36.73 31.95
C ILE A 156 -4.14 37.83 31.84
N ILE A 157 -5.29 37.54 31.22
CA ILE A 157 -6.40 38.49 31.10
C ILE A 157 -6.96 38.85 32.49
N SER A 158 -7.17 37.85 33.36
CA SER A 158 -7.70 38.07 34.71
C SER A 158 -6.78 38.90 35.62
N GLU A 159 -5.46 38.69 35.49
CA GLU A 159 -4.47 39.48 36.22
C GLU A 159 -4.40 40.94 35.74
N GLY A 160 -4.68 41.17 34.43
CA GLY A 160 -4.75 42.52 33.86
C GLY A 160 -6.08 43.25 34.04
N LEU A 161 -7.17 42.53 34.38
CA LEU A 161 -8.49 43.07 34.57
C LEU A 161 -8.69 43.58 35.97
N ASN A 162 -8.42 44.89 36.20
CA ASN A 162 -8.84 45.56 37.40
C ASN A 162 -10.20 46.26 37.13
N ASP A 163 -10.96 46.61 38.22
CA ASP A 163 -12.27 47.26 38.11
C ASP A 163 -12.22 48.57 37.31
N PHE A 164 -11.11 49.27 37.35
CA PHE A 164 -10.90 50.51 36.60
C PHE A 164 -10.84 50.24 35.08
N PHE A 165 -10.10 49.20 34.65
CA PHE A 165 -9.96 48.82 33.24
C PHE A 165 -11.31 48.36 32.66
N ILE A 166 -12.06 47.56 33.43
CA ILE A 166 -13.39 47.09 33.02
C ILE A 166 -14.35 48.29 32.82
N ARG A 167 -14.39 49.22 33.75
CA ARG A 167 -15.19 50.42 33.63
C ARG A 167 -14.76 51.31 32.47
N TRP A 168 -13.48 51.50 32.26
CA TRP A 168 -12.96 52.26 31.14
C TRP A 168 -13.32 51.63 29.78
N LYS A 169 -13.15 50.34 29.65
CA LYS A 169 -13.47 49.59 28.42
C LYS A 169 -14.98 49.58 28.15
N SER A 170 -15.80 49.50 29.18
CA SER A 170 -17.26 49.64 29.06
C SER A 170 -17.67 50.98 28.49
N LEU A 171 -17.05 52.06 28.95
CA LEU A 171 -17.30 53.42 28.44
C LEU A 171 -16.86 53.56 26.96
N GLU A 172 -15.78 52.95 26.57
CA GLU A 172 -15.33 52.95 25.17
C GLU A 172 -16.33 52.24 24.26
N VAL A 173 -16.80 51.03 24.65
CA VAL A 173 -17.84 50.29 23.91
C VAL A 173 -19.16 51.09 23.85
N PHE A 174 -19.58 51.75 24.93
CA PHE A 174 -20.75 52.61 24.92
C PHE A 174 -20.59 53.82 23.96
N LYS A 175 -19.40 54.39 23.88
CA LYS A 175 -19.08 55.46 22.94
C LYS A 175 -19.13 54.99 21.48
N GLU A 176 -18.70 53.78 21.19
CA GLU A 176 -18.82 53.19 19.84
C GLU A 176 -20.28 52.87 19.50
N LEU A 177 -21.03 52.27 20.43
CA LEU A 177 -22.46 51.98 20.24
C LEU A 177 -23.28 53.25 20.03
N SER A 178 -22.93 54.37 20.68
CA SER A 178 -23.62 55.66 20.50
C SER A 178 -23.44 56.28 19.11
N LYS A 179 -22.42 55.83 18.35
CA LYS A 179 -22.18 56.28 16.96
C LYS A 179 -22.93 55.45 15.92
N SER A 180 -23.51 54.34 16.32
CA SER A 180 -24.23 53.43 15.39
C SER A 180 -25.69 53.91 15.23
N PRO A 181 -26.13 54.33 14.04
CA PRO A 181 -27.50 54.75 13.81
C PRO A 181 -28.45 53.55 13.93
N GLY A 182 -29.42 53.63 14.86
CA GLY A 182 -30.50 52.65 15.01
C GLY A 182 -30.36 51.67 16.18
N THR A 183 -29.34 51.79 17.02
CA THR A 183 -29.16 50.88 18.17
C THR A 183 -29.79 51.49 19.43
N LYS A 184 -30.79 50.81 20.03
CA LYS A 184 -31.29 51.15 21.36
C LYS A 184 -30.55 50.32 22.40
N VAL A 185 -29.79 50.98 23.27
CA VAL A 185 -29.11 50.36 24.40
C VAL A 185 -29.92 50.57 25.66
N ILE A 186 -30.41 49.51 26.27
CA ILE A 186 -31.05 49.55 27.59
C ILE A 186 -30.02 49.07 28.61
N VAL A 187 -29.60 49.97 29.50
CA VAL A 187 -28.70 49.63 30.60
C VAL A 187 -29.57 49.27 31.80
N THR A 188 -29.52 47.99 32.17
CA THR A 188 -30.03 47.52 33.45
C THR A 188 -28.87 47.45 34.44
N ASP A 189 -29.12 47.65 35.69
CA ASP A 189 -28.24 47.78 36.90
C ASP A 189 -26.80 47.12 36.83
N GLY A 190 -26.14 47.21 35.69
CA GLY A 190 -24.68 47.09 35.54
C GLY A 190 -24.13 45.68 35.39
N LYS A 191 -24.93 44.63 35.24
CA LYS A 191 -24.36 43.26 35.17
C LYS A 191 -24.41 42.57 33.81
N THR A 192 -25.32 42.91 32.91
CA THR A 192 -25.33 42.40 31.52
C THR A 192 -26.04 43.38 30.57
N PRO A 193 -25.40 43.84 29.48
CA PRO A 193 -26.09 44.62 28.46
C PRO A 193 -27.02 43.71 27.64
N LEU A 194 -28.30 44.04 27.58
CA LEU A 194 -29.27 43.38 26.70
C LEU A 194 -29.38 44.19 25.40
N LEU A 195 -29.01 43.60 24.29
CA LEU A 195 -29.21 44.15 22.95
C LEU A 195 -30.60 43.75 22.44
N ILE A 196 -31.52 44.67 22.35
CA ILE A 196 -32.82 44.45 21.70
C ILE A 196 -32.73 45.06 20.29
N GLY A 197 -32.64 44.19 19.27
CA GLY A 197 -32.73 44.60 17.88
C GLY A 197 -34.12 45.13 17.57
N GLY A 198 -34.21 46.37 17.03
CA GLY A 198 -35.48 46.91 16.54
C GLY A 198 -35.85 46.20 15.22
N GLU A 199 -37.02 45.54 15.19
CA GLU A 199 -37.67 45.14 13.95
C GLU A 199 -37.98 46.39 13.11
N GLU A 200 -37.49 46.41 11.89
CA GLU A 200 -37.97 47.36 10.88
C GLU A 200 -39.42 47.04 10.55
N THR A 201 -40.35 47.85 11.04
CA THR A 201 -41.73 47.88 10.55
C THR A 201 -41.70 48.28 9.07
N LYS A 202 -41.83 47.30 8.14
CA LYS A 202 -42.22 47.59 6.77
C LYS A 202 -43.53 48.30 6.74
N LYS A 203 -43.52 49.58 6.36
CA LYS A 203 -44.73 50.27 5.90
C LYS A 203 -45.12 49.76 4.53
N GLN A 204 -46.36 49.34 4.40
CA GLN A 204 -47.07 49.12 3.13
C GLN A 204 -47.11 50.39 2.31
#